data_89f542b10c928bcf589539fac2e76cfd
#
_entry.id   89f542b10c928bcf589539fac2e76cfd
#
_cell.length_a   1.000
_cell.length_b   1.000
_cell.length_c   1.000
_cell.angle_alpha   90.00
_cell.angle_beta   90.00
_cell.angle_gamma   90.00
#
_symmetry.space_group_name_H-M   'P 1'
#
loop_
_entity.id
_entity.type
_entity.pdbx_description
1 polymer ?
#
loop_
_entity_poly.entity_id
_entity_poly.type
_entity_poly.pdbx_seq_one_letter_code
_entity_poly.pdbx_strand_id
1 'polypeptide(L)'
;DGTGPADLQQPKLEEWPDITWEAGANTRRVNLDEVTQEEVEKWKTGETVLLSGKILTGRDAAHKRIQGMLQSGEGLPEGVDFKGKFIYYVGPVDAVGDEAVGPAGPTTSTRMDKFTDMMLEETGIMGMIGKAERGPATVESIKKHKAVYLMAVGGAAYLVAKAIKKA
;
A
#
# COMPACT_ATOMS: atom_id res chain seq x y z
N ASP A 1 34.01 -8.43 -8.67
CA ASP A 1 35.40 -8.61 -8.28
C ASP A 1 36.15 -7.29 -8.07
N GLY A 2 35.53 -6.12 -8.35
CA GLY A 2 36.08 -4.80 -8.10
C GLY A 2 37.14 -4.34 -9.10
N THR A 3 37.23 -4.96 -10.25
CA THR A 3 38.26 -4.70 -11.27
C THR A 3 37.96 -3.53 -12.21
N GLY A 4 36.89 -2.80 -11.96
CA GLY A 4 36.55 -1.60 -12.73
C GLY A 4 35.03 -1.38 -12.86
N PRO A 5 34.59 -0.29 -13.46
CA PRO A 5 33.19 -0.07 -13.74
C PRO A 5 32.68 -1.14 -14.69
N ALA A 6 31.50 -1.69 -14.40
CA ALA A 6 30.84 -2.61 -15.33
C ALA A 6 30.54 -1.86 -16.64
N ASP A 7 30.88 -2.47 -17.76
CA ASP A 7 30.52 -1.94 -19.08
C ASP A 7 29.03 -2.22 -19.31
N LEU A 8 28.20 -1.37 -18.73
CA LEU A 8 26.74 -1.47 -18.81
C LEU A 8 26.28 -0.90 -20.14
N GLN A 9 25.91 -1.76 -21.07
CA GLN A 9 25.19 -1.33 -22.27
C GLN A 9 23.76 -0.92 -21.91
N GLN A 10 23.29 0.15 -22.52
CA GLN A 10 21.90 0.55 -22.35
C GLN A 10 20.97 -0.57 -22.84
N PRO A 11 19.92 -0.91 -22.09
CA PRO A 11 18.94 -1.90 -22.53
C PRO A 11 18.25 -1.38 -23.80
N LYS A 12 18.14 -2.22 -24.80
CA LYS A 12 17.39 -1.95 -26.02
C LYS A 12 15.92 -2.17 -25.77
N LEU A 13 15.23 -1.13 -25.32
CA LEU A 13 13.81 -1.21 -24.92
C LEU A 13 12.91 -1.59 -26.09
N GLU A 14 13.33 -1.28 -27.32
CA GLU A 14 12.63 -1.65 -28.56
C GLU A 14 12.61 -3.16 -28.84
N GLU A 15 13.52 -3.92 -28.23
CA GLU A 15 13.58 -5.38 -28.34
C GLU A 15 12.71 -6.07 -27.26
N TRP A 16 12.14 -5.32 -26.33
CA TRP A 16 11.31 -5.87 -25.28
C TRP A 16 9.88 -6.14 -25.81
N PRO A 17 9.28 -7.28 -25.44
CA PRO A 17 7.93 -7.57 -25.90
C PRO A 17 6.94 -6.56 -25.32
N ASP A 18 6.01 -6.10 -26.15
CA ASP A 18 4.83 -5.37 -25.69
C ASP A 18 3.96 -6.30 -24.87
N ILE A 19 4.02 -6.15 -23.55
CA ILE A 19 3.18 -6.93 -22.64
C ILE A 19 1.93 -6.13 -22.34
N THR A 20 0.81 -6.55 -22.92
CA THR A 20 -0.53 -6.11 -22.51
C THR A 20 -1.00 -6.99 -21.38
N TRP A 21 -1.18 -6.38 -20.19
CA TRP A 21 -1.77 -7.09 -19.08
C TRP A 21 -3.29 -6.92 -19.12
N GLU A 22 -4.00 -8.03 -19.15
CA GLU A 22 -5.45 -8.06 -19.03
C GLU A 22 -5.85 -8.68 -17.68
N ALA A 23 -6.83 -8.05 -17.04
CA ALA A 23 -7.39 -8.59 -15.82
C ALA A 23 -8.04 -9.94 -16.10
N GLY A 24 -7.59 -10.99 -15.43
CA GLY A 24 -8.20 -12.32 -15.53
C GLY A 24 -9.69 -12.29 -15.14
N ALA A 25 -10.46 -13.26 -15.62
CA ALA A 25 -11.90 -13.37 -15.36
C ALA A 25 -12.26 -13.37 -13.85
N ASN A 26 -11.36 -13.82 -13.02
CA ASN A 26 -11.52 -13.88 -11.56
C ASN A 26 -10.93 -12.67 -10.81
N THR A 27 -10.50 -11.63 -11.52
CA THR A 27 -9.95 -10.43 -10.89
C THR A 27 -11.09 -9.54 -10.40
N ARG A 28 -11.15 -9.35 -9.08
CA ARG A 28 -12.12 -8.46 -8.45
C ARG A 28 -11.72 -7.00 -8.66
N ARG A 29 -12.65 -6.17 -9.15
CA ARG A 29 -12.47 -4.72 -9.20
C ARG A 29 -13.14 -4.09 -7.99
N VAL A 30 -12.39 -3.26 -7.27
CA VAL A 30 -12.83 -2.66 -5.99
C VAL A 30 -12.62 -1.16 -6.04
N ASN A 31 -13.69 -0.42 -5.76
CA ASN A 31 -13.63 1.01 -5.51
C ASN A 31 -13.49 1.27 -4.00
N LEU A 32 -12.33 1.77 -3.57
CA LEU A 32 -12.03 2.02 -2.16
C LEU A 32 -12.87 3.14 -1.52
N ASP A 33 -13.53 3.96 -2.34
CA ASP A 33 -14.45 4.99 -1.85
C ASP A 33 -15.82 4.43 -1.44
N GLU A 34 -16.15 3.20 -1.89
CA GLU A 34 -17.47 2.58 -1.74
C GLU A 34 -17.43 1.23 -1.02
N VAL A 35 -16.26 0.59 -0.95
CA VAL A 35 -16.11 -0.76 -0.36
C VAL A 35 -16.54 -0.77 1.10
N THR A 36 -17.31 -1.78 1.48
CA THR A 36 -17.81 -1.97 2.85
C THR A 36 -17.07 -3.08 3.59
N GLN A 37 -17.20 -3.07 4.91
CA GLN A 37 -16.67 -4.13 5.77
C GLN A 37 -17.23 -5.51 5.38
N GLU A 38 -18.53 -5.61 5.10
CA GLU A 38 -19.17 -6.85 4.68
C GLU A 38 -18.65 -7.38 3.35
N GLU A 39 -18.18 -6.50 2.46
CA GLU A 39 -17.54 -6.91 1.22
C GLU A 39 -16.14 -7.45 1.47
N VAL A 40 -15.34 -6.76 2.27
CA VAL A 40 -13.98 -7.18 2.64
C VAL A 40 -13.99 -8.54 3.34
N GLU A 41 -14.96 -8.80 4.22
CA GLU A 41 -15.11 -10.08 4.91
C GLU A 41 -15.36 -11.28 3.97
N LYS A 42 -15.81 -11.03 2.75
CA LYS A 42 -16.04 -12.09 1.74
C LYS A 42 -14.80 -12.42 0.91
N TRP A 43 -13.75 -11.61 1.03
CA TRP A 43 -12.53 -11.84 0.25
C TRP A 43 -11.78 -13.06 0.78
N LYS A 44 -11.16 -13.78 -0.15
CA LYS A 44 -10.40 -14.99 0.18
C LYS A 44 -8.92 -14.79 -0.10
N THR A 45 -8.10 -15.43 0.71
CA THR A 45 -6.65 -15.47 0.51
C THR A 45 -6.33 -16.00 -0.90
N GLY A 46 -5.44 -15.31 -1.59
CA GLY A 46 -5.01 -15.65 -2.96
C GLY A 46 -5.84 -14.99 -4.07
N GLU A 47 -6.92 -14.26 -3.74
CA GLU A 47 -7.64 -13.46 -4.74
C GLU A 47 -6.78 -12.29 -5.23
N THR A 48 -6.90 -11.98 -6.52
CA THR A 48 -6.31 -10.77 -7.11
C THR A 48 -7.36 -9.67 -7.15
N VAL A 49 -7.01 -8.49 -6.63
CA VAL A 49 -7.89 -7.32 -6.62
C VAL A 49 -7.26 -6.16 -7.38
N LEU A 50 -8.06 -5.46 -8.17
CA LEU A 50 -7.71 -4.19 -8.78
C LEU A 50 -8.40 -3.08 -8.03
N LEU A 51 -7.61 -2.21 -7.42
CA LEU A 51 -8.09 -1.14 -6.59
C LEU A 51 -8.20 0.17 -7.36
N SER A 52 -9.25 0.91 -7.10
CA SER A 52 -9.44 2.29 -7.54
C SER A 52 -9.99 3.14 -6.39
N GLY A 53 -10.00 4.46 -6.54
CA GLY A 53 -10.48 5.36 -5.51
C GLY A 53 -9.37 5.96 -4.65
N LYS A 54 -9.73 6.56 -3.54
CA LYS A 54 -8.82 7.25 -2.62
C LYS A 54 -8.15 6.27 -1.67
N ILE A 55 -6.86 6.50 -1.42
CA ILE A 55 -6.09 5.70 -0.50
C ILE A 55 -5.21 6.61 0.36
N LEU A 56 -5.10 6.27 1.64
CA LEU A 56 -4.13 6.92 2.52
C LEU A 56 -2.73 6.37 2.25
N THR A 57 -1.72 7.20 2.42
CA THR A 57 -0.32 6.77 2.32
C THR A 57 0.40 7.04 3.62
N GLY A 58 1.27 6.11 4.02
CA GLY A 58 2.06 6.29 5.23
C GLY A 58 2.87 5.06 5.57
N ARG A 59 4.01 5.28 6.23
CA ARG A 59 4.85 4.21 6.75
C ARG A 59 5.41 4.59 8.12
N ASP A 60 6.63 4.21 8.46
CA ASP A 60 7.21 4.32 9.81
C ASP A 60 6.95 5.67 10.49
N ALA A 61 7.29 6.78 9.84
CA ALA A 61 7.17 8.12 10.45
C ALA A 61 5.71 8.50 10.70
N ALA A 62 4.81 8.23 9.74
CA ALA A 62 3.39 8.52 9.89
C ALA A 62 2.78 7.70 11.02
N HIS A 63 3.03 6.40 11.07
CA HIS A 63 2.52 5.52 12.14
C HIS A 63 3.05 5.91 13.52
N LYS A 64 4.35 6.25 13.61
CA LYS A 64 4.95 6.73 14.86
C LYS A 64 4.32 8.04 15.32
N ARG A 65 4.04 8.96 14.41
CA ARG A 65 3.36 10.23 14.71
C ARG A 65 1.95 9.98 15.23
N ILE A 66 1.16 9.14 14.55
CA ILE A 66 -0.20 8.79 14.99
C ILE A 66 -0.16 8.16 16.39
N GLN A 67 0.76 7.22 16.62
CA GLN A 67 0.95 6.63 17.95
C GLN A 67 1.25 7.69 19.02
N GLY A 68 2.14 8.62 18.75
CA GLY A 68 2.46 9.72 19.68
C GLY A 68 1.24 10.58 19.98
N MET A 69 0.46 10.96 18.97
CA MET A 69 -0.74 11.78 19.13
C MET A 69 -1.82 11.07 19.97
N LEU A 70 -2.03 9.77 19.73
CA LEU A 70 -2.97 8.97 20.53
C LEU A 70 -2.51 8.85 21.98
N GLN A 71 -1.22 8.62 22.21
CA GLN A 71 -0.65 8.50 23.56
C GLN A 71 -0.65 9.82 24.35
N SER A 72 -0.50 10.96 23.68
CA SER A 72 -0.59 12.29 24.30
C SER A 72 -2.03 12.77 24.53
N GLY A 73 -3.03 12.07 23.99
CA GLY A 73 -4.42 12.47 24.07
C GLY A 73 -4.82 13.57 23.08
N GLU A 74 -3.96 13.89 22.13
CA GLU A 74 -4.26 14.84 21.04
C GLU A 74 -5.28 14.32 20.04
N GLY A 75 -5.51 12.99 20.04
CA GLY A 75 -6.40 12.35 19.08
C GLY A 75 -5.73 12.10 17.71
N LEU A 76 -6.54 11.84 16.70
CA LEU A 76 -6.06 11.59 15.34
C LEU A 76 -5.75 12.91 14.61
N PRO A 77 -4.90 12.88 13.56
CA PRO A 77 -4.60 14.06 12.77
C PRO A 77 -5.88 14.69 12.21
N GLU A 78 -6.03 16.00 12.41
CA GLU A 78 -7.18 16.76 11.89
C GLU A 78 -7.26 16.65 10.37
N GLY A 79 -8.50 16.50 9.86
CA GLY A 79 -8.77 16.41 8.42
C GLY A 79 -8.47 15.03 7.78
N VAL A 80 -8.03 14.04 8.57
CA VAL A 80 -7.79 12.68 8.05
C VAL A 80 -8.80 11.71 8.67
N ASP A 81 -9.69 11.17 7.84
CA ASP A 81 -10.59 10.11 8.22
C ASP A 81 -9.93 8.75 7.90
N PHE A 82 -9.72 7.95 8.94
CA PHE A 82 -9.12 6.61 8.81
C PHE A 82 -10.17 5.50 8.78
N LYS A 83 -11.37 5.76 9.34
CA LYS A 83 -12.37 4.72 9.52
C LYS A 83 -12.84 4.15 8.18
N GLY A 84 -12.72 2.83 8.04
CA GLY A 84 -13.10 2.13 6.82
C GLY A 84 -12.19 2.42 5.62
N LYS A 85 -11.03 3.05 5.82
CA LYS A 85 -10.09 3.38 4.75
C LYS A 85 -8.98 2.34 4.62
N PHE A 86 -8.25 2.46 3.52
CA PHE A 86 -7.06 1.67 3.23
C PHE A 86 -5.82 2.54 3.32
N ILE A 87 -4.74 1.98 3.84
CA ILE A 87 -3.44 2.64 3.87
C ILE A 87 -2.42 1.87 3.02
N TYR A 88 -1.76 2.58 2.12
CA TYR A 88 -0.66 2.06 1.33
C TYR A 88 0.67 2.41 1.99
N TYR A 89 1.44 1.39 2.29
CA TYR A 89 2.75 1.54 2.90
C TYR A 89 3.79 1.98 1.88
N VAL A 90 3.86 3.27 1.68
CA VAL A 90 4.72 3.92 0.71
C VAL A 90 5.34 5.19 1.28
N GLY A 91 6.51 5.54 0.80
CA GLY A 91 7.10 6.87 0.89
C GLY A 91 7.33 7.33 -0.54
N PRO A 92 6.36 8.00 -1.15
CA PRO A 92 6.48 8.44 -2.52
C PRO A 92 7.62 9.44 -2.68
N VAL A 93 8.22 9.47 -3.85
CA VAL A 93 9.20 10.49 -4.25
C VAL A 93 8.44 11.70 -4.77
N ASP A 94 9.03 12.87 -4.65
CA ASP A 94 8.45 14.11 -5.17
C ASP A 94 8.20 14.01 -6.69
N ALA A 95 7.12 14.63 -7.12
CA ALA A 95 6.74 14.68 -8.53
C ALA A 95 7.77 15.44 -9.38
N VAL A 96 7.97 15.00 -10.61
CA VAL A 96 8.79 15.69 -11.60
C VAL A 96 7.93 16.05 -12.81
N GLY A 97 7.95 17.30 -13.23
CA GLY A 97 7.13 17.79 -14.35
C GLY A 97 5.63 17.69 -14.04
N ASP A 98 4.86 17.06 -14.92
CA ASP A 98 3.40 16.95 -14.84
C ASP A 98 2.91 15.72 -14.04
N GLU A 99 3.79 15.05 -13.34
CA GLU A 99 3.41 13.89 -12.53
C GLU A 99 2.57 14.30 -11.31
N ALA A 100 1.58 13.50 -10.95
CA ALA A 100 0.85 13.69 -9.69
C ALA A 100 1.73 13.38 -8.47
N VAL A 101 2.66 12.43 -8.65
CA VAL A 101 3.62 11.97 -7.65
C VAL A 101 4.74 11.22 -8.36
N GLY A 102 5.96 11.25 -7.84
CA GLY A 102 7.07 10.45 -8.34
C GLY A 102 6.94 8.96 -7.99
N PRO A 103 7.97 8.16 -8.21
CA PRO A 103 7.94 6.72 -7.94
C PRO A 103 7.36 6.35 -6.58
N ALA A 104 6.35 5.48 -6.56
CA ALA A 104 5.55 5.15 -5.38
C ALA A 104 5.48 3.64 -5.13
N GLY A 105 6.63 3.01 -4.90
CA GLY A 105 6.73 1.57 -4.67
C GLY A 105 6.33 1.13 -3.25
N PRO A 106 5.75 -0.07 -3.10
CA PRO A 106 5.37 -0.58 -1.79
C PRO A 106 6.58 -0.83 -0.90
N THR A 107 6.46 -0.52 0.38
CA THR A 107 7.50 -0.82 1.39
C THR A 107 7.23 -2.14 2.08
N THR A 108 8.25 -2.72 2.70
CA THR A 108 8.14 -3.95 3.49
C THR A 108 7.23 -3.74 4.70
N SER A 109 6.17 -4.53 4.77
CA SER A 109 5.07 -4.32 5.72
C SER A 109 5.40 -4.74 7.15
N THR A 110 6.28 -5.71 7.36
CA THR A 110 6.71 -6.18 8.69
C THR A 110 7.21 -5.05 9.59
N ARG A 111 7.75 -3.99 9.01
CA ARG A 111 8.18 -2.79 9.77
C ARG A 111 7.02 -2.08 10.47
N MET A 112 5.80 -2.23 9.92
CA MET A 112 4.58 -1.63 10.46
C MET A 112 3.88 -2.53 11.50
N ASP A 113 4.32 -3.77 11.68
CA ASP A 113 3.66 -4.73 12.57
C ASP A 113 3.47 -4.21 13.99
N LYS A 114 4.48 -3.56 14.53
CA LYS A 114 4.43 -2.95 15.86
C LYS A 114 3.37 -1.85 16.06
N PHE A 115 2.82 -1.33 14.96
CA PHE A 115 1.80 -0.29 14.98
C PHE A 115 0.42 -0.84 14.59
N THR A 116 0.36 -2.03 14.01
CA THR A 116 -0.84 -2.50 13.30
C THR A 116 -2.03 -2.68 14.23
N ASP A 117 -1.83 -3.28 15.42
CA ASP A 117 -2.93 -3.48 16.38
C ASP A 117 -3.54 -2.14 16.81
N MET A 118 -2.70 -1.18 17.19
CA MET A 118 -3.13 0.18 17.52
C MET A 118 -3.87 0.85 16.34
N MET A 119 -3.34 0.74 15.12
CA MET A 119 -3.98 1.32 13.95
C MET A 119 -5.36 0.71 13.69
N LEU A 120 -5.52 -0.59 13.83
CA LEU A 120 -6.80 -1.25 13.66
C LEU A 120 -7.80 -0.88 14.75
N GLU A 121 -7.37 -0.86 16.01
CA GLU A 121 -8.24 -0.62 17.17
C GLU A 121 -8.64 0.85 17.29
N GLU A 122 -7.68 1.76 17.23
CA GLU A 122 -7.90 3.19 17.54
C GLU A 122 -8.37 4.00 16.32
N THR A 123 -8.01 3.59 15.09
CA THR A 123 -8.35 4.37 13.91
C THR A 123 -9.48 3.76 13.09
N GLY A 124 -9.79 2.48 13.27
CA GLY A 124 -10.78 1.77 12.48
C GLY A 124 -10.41 1.60 11.01
N ILE A 125 -9.11 1.62 10.69
CA ILE A 125 -8.65 1.36 9.33
C ILE A 125 -9.03 -0.06 8.91
N MET A 126 -9.48 -0.24 7.67
CA MET A 126 -10.04 -1.51 7.21
C MET A 126 -9.04 -2.34 6.40
N GLY A 127 -8.05 -1.71 5.78
CA GLY A 127 -7.10 -2.42 4.96
C GLY A 127 -5.72 -1.79 4.90
N MET A 128 -4.74 -2.62 4.68
CA MET A 128 -3.34 -2.23 4.56
C MET A 128 -2.75 -2.85 3.29
N ILE A 129 -1.95 -2.08 2.57
CA ILE A 129 -1.30 -2.52 1.34
C ILE A 129 0.19 -2.31 1.45
N GLY A 130 0.95 -3.35 1.18
CA GLY A 130 2.41 -3.30 1.22
C GLY A 130 3.05 -4.48 0.53
N LYS A 131 4.27 -4.83 0.88
CA LYS A 131 4.94 -6.02 0.36
C LYS A 131 5.49 -6.88 1.48
N ALA A 132 5.83 -8.14 1.15
CA ALA A 132 6.28 -9.19 2.05
C ALA A 132 5.23 -9.61 3.11
N GLU A 133 5.58 -10.57 3.90
CA GLU A 133 4.71 -11.19 4.88
C GLU A 133 4.51 -10.30 6.12
N ARG A 134 3.52 -10.67 6.92
CA ARG A 134 3.25 -10.08 8.23
C ARG A 134 3.61 -11.08 9.33
N GLY A 135 4.01 -10.58 10.49
CA GLY A 135 4.28 -11.41 11.65
C GLY A 135 3.01 -12.09 12.19
N PRO A 136 3.13 -13.24 12.89
CA PRO A 136 1.98 -14.02 13.37
C PRO A 136 1.02 -13.21 14.25
N ALA A 137 1.55 -12.42 15.19
CA ALA A 137 0.72 -11.57 16.05
C ALA A 137 -0.08 -10.54 15.24
N THR A 138 0.51 -9.99 14.19
CA THR A 138 -0.15 -9.04 13.29
C THR A 138 -1.26 -9.72 12.50
N VAL A 139 -1.04 -10.95 12.04
CA VAL A 139 -2.08 -11.73 11.34
C VAL A 139 -3.28 -11.97 12.24
N GLU A 140 -3.06 -12.33 13.51
CA GLU A 140 -4.15 -12.50 14.47
C GLU A 140 -4.88 -11.18 14.77
N SER A 141 -4.16 -10.06 14.85
CA SER A 141 -4.78 -8.74 15.01
C SER A 141 -5.64 -8.37 13.79
N ILE A 142 -5.14 -8.57 12.57
CA ILE A 142 -5.89 -8.34 11.34
C ILE A 142 -7.18 -9.17 11.32
N LYS A 143 -7.09 -10.43 11.72
CA LYS A 143 -8.24 -11.34 11.83
C LYS A 143 -9.24 -10.88 12.90
N LYS A 144 -8.76 -10.52 14.09
CA LYS A 144 -9.59 -10.00 15.22
C LYS A 144 -10.43 -8.81 14.78
N HIS A 145 -9.83 -7.89 14.04
CA HIS A 145 -10.48 -6.66 13.57
C HIS A 145 -11.19 -6.82 12.22
N LYS A 146 -11.22 -8.03 11.64
CA LYS A 146 -11.82 -8.33 10.33
C LYS A 146 -11.31 -7.42 9.22
N ALA A 147 -10.06 -6.99 9.34
CA ALA A 147 -9.37 -6.17 8.36
C ALA A 147 -8.71 -7.03 7.28
N VAL A 148 -8.12 -6.40 6.28
CA VAL A 148 -7.41 -7.11 5.21
C VAL A 148 -6.01 -6.57 5.02
N TYR A 149 -5.10 -7.46 4.68
CA TYR A 149 -3.78 -7.12 4.17
C TYR A 149 -3.66 -7.55 2.72
N LEU A 150 -3.29 -6.61 1.86
CA LEU A 150 -3.09 -6.82 0.44
C LEU A 150 -1.61 -6.69 0.10
N MET A 151 -1.10 -7.67 -0.62
CA MET A 151 0.28 -7.67 -1.08
C MET A 151 0.37 -7.02 -2.46
N ALA A 152 1.09 -5.90 -2.53
CA ALA A 152 1.38 -5.24 -3.79
C ALA A 152 2.65 -5.83 -4.44
N VAL A 153 2.71 -5.76 -5.76
CA VAL A 153 3.87 -6.21 -6.53
C VAL A 153 5.07 -5.30 -6.29
N GLY A 154 6.20 -5.89 -5.91
CA GLY A 154 7.47 -5.19 -5.80
C GLY A 154 8.05 -4.81 -7.17
N GLY A 155 8.90 -3.79 -7.20
CA GLY A 155 9.56 -3.32 -8.44
C GLY A 155 8.68 -2.45 -9.36
N ALA A 156 7.41 -2.25 -9.03
CA ALA A 156 6.43 -1.53 -9.85
C ALA A 156 6.28 -0.04 -9.51
N ALA A 157 7.27 0.58 -8.85
CA ALA A 157 7.17 1.94 -8.31
C ALA A 157 6.74 2.99 -9.35
N TYR A 158 7.28 2.91 -10.55
CA TYR A 158 6.95 3.81 -11.65
C TYR A 158 5.54 3.57 -12.20
N LEU A 159 5.13 2.30 -12.34
CA LEU A 159 3.79 1.95 -12.80
C LEU A 159 2.71 2.38 -11.79
N VAL A 160 3.00 2.22 -10.49
CA VAL A 160 2.10 2.70 -9.43
C VAL A 160 1.97 4.22 -9.47
N ALA A 161 3.09 4.95 -9.64
CA ALA A 161 3.05 6.40 -9.78
C ALA A 161 2.15 6.84 -10.95
N LYS A 162 2.25 6.20 -12.10
CA LYS A 162 1.36 6.47 -13.26
C LYS A 162 -0.11 6.19 -13.00
N ALA A 163 -0.43 5.25 -12.12
CA ALA A 163 -1.81 4.96 -11.73
C ALA A 163 -2.39 6.04 -10.81
N ILE A 164 -1.56 6.77 -10.08
CA ILE A 164 -1.97 7.87 -9.19
C ILE A 164 -2.27 9.11 -10.05
N LYS A 165 -3.49 9.60 -9.98
CA LYS A 165 -3.96 10.73 -10.79
C LYS A 165 -3.99 12.05 -10.04
N LYS A 166 -3.99 11.98 -8.70
CA LYS A 166 -3.95 13.15 -7.81
C LYS A 166 -3.35 12.74 -6.47
N ALA A 167 -2.50 13.57 -5.93
CA ALA A 167 -1.91 13.45 -4.59
C ALA A 167 -2.08 14.75 -3.79
#